data_f9b7dd85b49142bed17176133876df5c
#
_entry.id   f9b7dd85b49142bed17176133876df5c
#
_cell.length_a   1.000
_cell.length_b   1.000
_cell.length_c   1.000
_cell.angle_alpha   90.00
_cell.angle_beta   90.00
_cell.angle_gamma   90.00
#
_symmetry.space_group_name_H-M   'P 1'
#
loop_
_entity.id
_entity.type
_entity.pdbx_description
1 polymer ?
#
loop_
_entity_poly.entity_id
_entity_poly.type
_entity_poly.pdbx_seq_one_letter_code
_entity_poly.pdbx_strand_id
1 'polypeptide(L)'
;MSFKIEDIKNLNTQWPMPTSKKKIVIIGAGGIVKDAHLPAYQKGEYKVHGIYDLEESKAKKCAEDHSIDNVYQNLDDALNEKNIILDIAVPPAVLLDIVKKIPKNSICQLQKPVGNSLEEA
;
A
#
# COMPACT_ATOMS: atom_id res chain seq x y z
N MET A 1 30.11 21.00 9.97
CA MET A 1 28.90 20.93 10.84
C MET A 1 28.97 19.63 11.61
N SER A 2 29.07 19.68 12.92
CA SER A 2 29.03 18.45 13.74
C SER A 2 27.60 18.22 14.23
N PHE A 3 27.03 17.09 13.88
CA PHE A 3 25.73 16.66 14.38
C PHE A 3 25.87 16.18 15.83
N LYS A 4 25.09 16.71 16.74
CA LYS A 4 25.09 16.29 18.15
C LYS A 4 23.94 15.35 18.42
N ILE A 5 24.10 14.40 19.35
CA ILE A 5 23.04 13.46 19.76
C ILE A 5 21.79 14.20 20.26
N GLU A 6 21.98 15.37 20.86
CA GLU A 6 20.88 16.23 21.32
C GLU A 6 20.00 16.76 20.16
N ASP A 7 20.57 16.98 18.97
CA ASP A 7 19.82 17.40 17.79
C ASP A 7 18.84 16.33 17.34
N ILE A 8 19.18 15.03 17.52
CA ILE A 8 18.30 13.90 17.21
C ILE A 8 17.11 13.83 18.18
N LYS A 9 17.33 14.11 19.46
CA LYS A 9 16.26 14.10 20.47
C LYS A 9 15.20 15.19 20.24
N ASN A 10 15.59 16.25 19.58
CA ASN A 10 14.71 17.39 19.27
C ASN A 10 14.03 17.30 17.91
N LEU A 11 14.28 16.23 17.14
CA LEU A 11 13.58 16.01 15.87
C LEU A 11 12.10 15.72 16.14
N ASN A 12 11.23 16.49 15.49
CA ASN A 12 9.82 16.18 15.46
C ASN A 12 9.60 14.98 14.54
N THR A 13 9.39 13.80 15.14
CA THR A 13 9.13 12.55 14.41
C THR A 13 7.65 12.27 14.19
N GLN A 14 6.77 13.15 14.65
CA GLN A 14 5.34 13.01 14.47
C GLN A 14 4.89 13.78 13.23
N TRP A 15 4.30 13.06 12.28
CA TRP A 15 3.67 13.66 11.12
C TRP A 15 2.24 14.08 11.43
N PRO A 16 1.78 15.24 10.91
CA PRO A 16 0.39 15.62 11.08
C PRO A 16 -0.52 14.60 10.41
N MET A 17 -1.53 14.13 11.14
CA MET A 17 -2.52 13.21 10.59
C MET A 17 -3.52 13.98 9.73
N PRO A 18 -4.00 13.41 8.61
CA PRO A 18 -5.03 14.02 7.80
C PRO A 18 -6.34 14.16 8.57
N THR A 19 -7.08 15.22 8.33
CA THR A 19 -8.41 15.45 8.92
C THR A 19 -9.45 14.45 8.39
N SER A 20 -9.24 13.93 7.19
CA SER A 20 -10.09 12.92 6.55
C SER A 20 -9.21 11.84 5.96
N LYS A 21 -9.41 10.60 6.39
CA LYS A 21 -8.66 9.44 5.92
C LYS A 21 -9.43 8.72 4.82
N LYS A 22 -8.81 8.57 3.65
CA LYS A 22 -9.36 7.71 2.60
C LYS A 22 -9.16 6.24 2.97
N LYS A 23 -10.06 5.39 2.49
CA LYS A 23 -9.91 3.94 2.58
C LYS A 23 -8.76 3.48 1.69
N ILE A 24 -8.18 2.34 2.02
CA ILE A 24 -7.04 1.77 1.29
C ILE A 24 -7.49 0.48 0.60
N VAL A 25 -7.07 0.31 -0.64
CA VAL A 25 -7.15 -0.96 -1.37
C VAL A 25 -5.72 -1.42 -1.66
N ILE A 26 -5.41 -2.65 -1.26
CA ILE A 26 -4.07 -3.21 -1.39
C ILE A 26 -4.01 -4.15 -2.59
N ILE A 27 -2.99 -3.99 -3.41
CA ILE A 27 -2.66 -4.90 -4.51
C ILE A 27 -1.37 -5.63 -4.14
N GLY A 28 -1.51 -6.91 -3.83
CA GLY A 28 -0.46 -7.76 -3.30
C GLY A 28 -0.68 -8.17 -1.85
N ALA A 29 -0.47 -9.43 -1.52
CA ALA A 29 -0.62 -9.99 -0.17
C ALA A 29 0.67 -10.68 0.29
N GLY A 30 1.81 -10.12 -0.08
CA GLY A 30 3.14 -10.63 0.29
C GLY A 30 3.57 -10.28 1.70
N GLY A 31 4.80 -10.66 2.05
CA GLY A 31 5.38 -10.45 3.38
C GLY A 31 5.37 -8.99 3.82
N ILE A 32 5.80 -8.07 2.96
CA ILE A 32 5.87 -6.65 3.32
C ILE A 32 4.49 -6.07 3.69
N VAL A 33 3.43 -6.53 3.05
CA VAL A 33 2.06 -6.11 3.37
C VAL A 33 1.68 -6.58 4.76
N LYS A 34 1.93 -7.84 5.07
CA LYS A 34 1.59 -8.45 6.37
C LYS A 34 2.44 -7.91 7.52
N ASP A 35 3.74 -7.75 7.27
CA ASP A 35 4.71 -7.44 8.33
C ASP A 35 4.87 -5.94 8.58
N ALA A 36 4.53 -5.09 7.62
CA ALA A 36 4.72 -3.65 7.72
C ALA A 36 3.48 -2.81 7.38
N HIS A 37 2.88 -3.00 6.20
CA HIS A 37 1.80 -2.11 5.75
C HIS A 37 0.55 -2.24 6.62
N LEU A 38 0.05 -3.46 6.81
CA LEU A 38 -1.17 -3.70 7.62
C LEU A 38 -1.01 -3.29 9.09
N PRO A 39 0.11 -3.62 9.78
CA PRO A 39 0.36 -3.10 11.12
C PRO A 39 0.41 -1.57 11.18
N ALA A 40 1.02 -0.91 10.18
CA ALA A 40 1.09 0.54 10.12
C ALA A 40 -0.30 1.17 9.90
N TYR A 41 -1.12 0.60 9.03
CA TYR A 41 -2.50 1.07 8.80
C TYR A 41 -3.35 0.90 10.04
N GLN A 42 -3.23 -0.22 10.73
CA GLN A 42 -3.93 -0.45 11.98
C GLN A 42 -3.53 0.58 13.05
N LYS A 43 -2.23 0.80 13.23
CA LYS A 43 -1.71 1.80 14.19
C LYS A 43 -2.14 3.22 13.83
N GLY A 44 -2.19 3.55 12.54
CA GLY A 44 -2.63 4.85 12.02
C GLY A 44 -4.14 4.99 11.93
N GLU A 45 -4.91 3.97 12.30
CA GLU A 45 -6.38 3.93 12.19
C GLU A 45 -6.88 4.20 10.76
N TYR A 46 -6.17 3.65 9.76
CA TYR A 46 -6.62 3.64 8.37
C TYR A 46 -7.44 2.38 8.09
N LYS A 47 -8.59 2.55 7.45
CA LYS A 47 -9.40 1.41 7.03
C LYS A 47 -8.84 0.81 5.73
N VAL A 48 -8.44 -0.45 5.78
CA VAL A 48 -8.20 -1.25 4.59
C VAL A 48 -9.54 -1.78 4.10
N HIS A 49 -10.00 -1.27 2.95
CA HIS A 49 -11.30 -1.57 2.37
C HIS A 49 -11.31 -2.90 1.63
N GLY A 50 -10.20 -3.25 0.98
CA GLY A 50 -10.11 -4.48 0.22
C GLY A 50 -8.68 -4.83 -0.18
N ILE A 51 -8.52 -6.04 -0.65
CA ILE A 51 -7.23 -6.61 -1.06
C ILE A 51 -7.40 -7.47 -2.31
N TYR A 52 -6.40 -7.44 -3.16
CA TYR A 52 -6.23 -8.31 -4.32
C TYR A 52 -4.84 -8.93 -4.32
N ASP A 53 -4.75 -10.18 -4.69
CA ASP A 53 -3.51 -10.87 -5.03
C ASP A 53 -3.78 -11.82 -6.20
N LEU A 54 -2.79 -12.03 -7.05
CA LEU A 54 -2.88 -12.98 -8.15
C LEU A 54 -3.18 -14.41 -7.66
N GLU A 55 -2.65 -14.75 -6.47
CA GLU A 55 -3.03 -15.96 -5.74
C GLU A 55 -4.18 -15.61 -4.77
N GLU A 56 -5.40 -15.89 -5.18
CA GLU A 56 -6.61 -15.58 -4.41
C GLU A 56 -6.56 -16.10 -2.96
N SER A 57 -5.97 -17.28 -2.76
CA SER A 57 -5.80 -17.87 -1.43
C SER A 57 -4.96 -17.01 -0.48
N LYS A 58 -3.95 -16.32 -0.99
CA LYS A 58 -3.15 -15.38 -0.20
C LYS A 58 -3.96 -14.15 0.21
N ALA A 59 -4.73 -13.61 -0.73
CA ALA A 59 -5.61 -12.47 -0.44
C ALA A 59 -6.68 -12.84 0.59
N LYS A 60 -7.33 -13.99 0.45
CA LYS A 60 -8.33 -14.51 1.40
C LYS A 60 -7.74 -14.68 2.80
N LYS A 61 -6.60 -15.37 2.91
CA LYS A 61 -5.95 -15.57 4.20
C LYS A 61 -5.56 -14.23 4.85
N CYS A 62 -5.01 -13.32 4.07
CA CYS A 62 -4.64 -12.00 4.56
C CYS A 62 -5.87 -11.21 5.04
N ALA A 63 -6.99 -11.31 4.32
CA ALA A 63 -8.25 -10.67 4.69
C ALA A 63 -8.83 -11.23 6.00
N GLU A 64 -8.78 -12.55 6.18
CA GLU A 64 -9.20 -13.21 7.42
C GLU A 64 -8.34 -12.78 8.61
N ASP A 65 -7.01 -12.82 8.46
CA ASP A 65 -6.06 -12.52 9.53
C ASP A 65 -6.14 -11.03 9.97
N HIS A 66 -6.57 -10.12 9.09
CA HIS A 66 -6.57 -8.67 9.32
C HIS A 66 -7.95 -8.00 9.23
N SER A 67 -9.01 -8.79 9.18
CA SER A 67 -10.40 -8.29 9.12
C SER A 67 -10.67 -7.33 7.97
N ILE A 68 -10.20 -7.68 6.76
CA ILE A 68 -10.45 -6.92 5.54
C ILE A 68 -11.76 -7.41 4.92
N ASP A 69 -12.70 -6.50 4.69
CA ASP A 69 -14.06 -6.85 4.28
C ASP A 69 -14.16 -7.40 2.84
N ASN A 70 -13.30 -6.93 1.93
CA ASN A 70 -13.41 -7.25 0.51
C ASN A 70 -12.16 -7.93 -0.02
N VAL A 71 -12.34 -9.08 -0.67
CA VAL A 71 -11.31 -9.74 -1.48
C VAL A 71 -11.73 -9.64 -2.95
N TYR A 72 -10.94 -8.92 -3.75
CA TYR A 72 -11.24 -8.74 -5.17
C TYR A 72 -10.86 -9.97 -5.97
N GLN A 73 -11.75 -10.39 -6.88
CA GLN A 73 -11.54 -11.55 -7.75
C GLN A 73 -10.68 -11.21 -8.97
N ASN A 74 -10.69 -9.96 -9.39
CA ASN A 74 -9.90 -9.47 -10.50
C ASN A 74 -9.26 -8.12 -10.19
N LEU A 75 -8.14 -7.86 -10.86
CA LEU A 75 -7.35 -6.64 -10.66
C LEU A 75 -8.13 -5.39 -11.06
N ASP A 76 -8.88 -5.44 -12.14
CA ASP A 76 -9.56 -4.25 -12.67
C ASP A 76 -10.61 -3.72 -11.69
N ASP A 77 -11.34 -4.59 -11.00
CA ASP A 77 -12.29 -4.17 -9.97
C ASP A 77 -11.60 -3.47 -8.81
N ALA A 78 -10.46 -4.01 -8.36
CA ALA A 78 -9.67 -3.38 -7.30
C ALA A 78 -9.12 -2.01 -7.71
N LEU A 79 -8.58 -1.89 -8.94
CA LEU A 79 -8.00 -0.64 -9.44
C LEU A 79 -9.05 0.44 -9.72
N ASN A 80 -10.29 0.07 -10.03
CA ASN A 80 -11.37 1.00 -10.34
C ASN A 80 -12.23 1.39 -9.13
N GLU A 81 -11.90 0.93 -7.94
CA GLU A 81 -12.56 1.35 -6.70
C GLU A 81 -12.43 2.87 -6.52
N LYS A 82 -13.49 3.51 -6.00
CA LYS A 82 -13.57 4.97 -5.93
C LYS A 82 -13.25 5.50 -4.54
N ASN A 83 -12.68 6.71 -4.53
CA ASN A 83 -12.37 7.45 -3.32
C ASN A 83 -11.46 6.70 -2.34
N ILE A 84 -10.44 6.05 -2.88
CA ILE A 84 -9.48 5.22 -2.15
C ILE A 84 -8.03 5.65 -2.45
N ILE A 85 -7.12 5.10 -1.66
CA ILE A 85 -5.69 5.08 -1.96
C ILE A 85 -5.35 3.64 -2.38
N LEU A 86 -4.69 3.49 -3.52
CA LEU A 86 -4.13 2.21 -3.96
C LEU A 86 -2.76 2.00 -3.34
N ASP A 87 -2.59 0.92 -2.61
CA ASP A 87 -1.29 0.46 -2.10
C ASP A 87 -0.81 -0.70 -2.98
N ILE A 88 0.12 -0.39 -3.88
CA ILE A 88 0.64 -1.36 -4.87
C ILE A 88 1.92 -1.98 -4.32
N ALA A 89 1.81 -3.17 -3.77
CA ALA A 89 2.90 -3.90 -3.12
C ALA A 89 3.18 -5.23 -3.85
N VAL A 90 3.58 -5.13 -5.10
CA VAL A 90 3.88 -6.25 -5.99
C VAL A 90 5.37 -6.28 -6.38
N PRO A 91 5.89 -7.42 -6.84
CA PRO A 91 7.26 -7.48 -7.36
C PRO A 91 7.48 -6.51 -8.52
N PRO A 92 8.70 -5.96 -8.69
CA PRO A 92 9.01 -4.99 -9.75
C PRO A 92 8.75 -5.53 -11.16
N ALA A 93 8.87 -6.84 -11.35
CA ALA A 93 8.64 -7.48 -12.66
C ALA A 93 7.21 -7.30 -13.20
N VAL A 94 6.22 -7.10 -12.32
CA VAL A 94 4.80 -6.92 -12.71
C VAL A 94 4.28 -5.51 -12.44
N LEU A 95 5.05 -4.69 -11.74
CA LEU A 95 4.61 -3.37 -11.30
C LEU A 95 4.24 -2.46 -12.47
N LEU A 96 5.07 -2.40 -13.52
CA LEU A 96 4.84 -1.54 -14.67
C LEU A 96 3.53 -1.86 -15.40
N ASP A 97 3.21 -3.14 -15.54
CA ASP A 97 1.97 -3.58 -16.19
C ASP A 97 0.73 -3.20 -15.36
N ILE A 98 0.84 -3.24 -14.04
CA ILE A 98 -0.22 -2.78 -13.15
C ILE A 98 -0.36 -1.27 -13.22
N VAL A 99 0.74 -0.53 -13.15
CA VAL A 99 0.72 0.95 -13.19
C VAL A 99 0.05 1.47 -14.47
N LYS A 100 0.27 0.83 -15.61
CA LYS A 100 -0.37 1.18 -16.90
C LYS A 100 -1.90 1.04 -16.88
N LYS A 101 -2.44 0.21 -16.00
CA LYS A 101 -3.89 -0.03 -15.85
C LYS A 101 -4.55 0.88 -14.82
N ILE A 102 -3.77 1.58 -14.00
CA ILE A 102 -4.31 2.46 -12.96
C ILE A 102 -5.06 3.62 -13.61
N PRO A 103 -6.31 3.89 -13.21
CA PRO A 103 -7.07 5.02 -13.73
C PRO A 103 -6.35 6.35 -13.48
N LYS A 104 -6.47 7.28 -14.43
CA LYS A 104 -5.94 8.65 -14.28
C LYS A 104 -6.53 9.31 -13.02
N ASN A 105 -5.71 10.12 -12.38
CA ASN A 105 -6.06 10.82 -11.12
C ASN A 105 -6.25 9.91 -9.90
N SER A 106 -5.80 8.65 -9.96
CA SER A 106 -5.72 7.79 -8.79
C SER A 106 -4.61 8.25 -7.84
N ILE A 107 -4.81 8.02 -6.54
CA ILE A 107 -3.77 8.21 -5.53
C ILE A 107 -3.15 6.85 -5.26
N CYS A 108 -1.86 6.73 -5.48
CA CYS A 108 -1.14 5.46 -5.34
C CYS A 108 0.09 5.59 -4.45
N GLN A 109 0.32 4.58 -3.64
CA GLN A 109 1.59 4.29 -3.01
C GLN A 109 2.22 3.10 -3.72
N LEU A 110 3.42 3.27 -4.23
CA LEU A 110 4.15 2.19 -4.90
C LEU A 110 5.26 1.67 -4.00
N GLN A 111 5.32 0.36 -3.81
CA GLN A 111 6.42 -0.26 -3.07
C GLN A 111 7.70 -0.26 -3.91
N LYS A 112 8.83 -0.02 -3.23
CA LYS A 112 10.16 -0.10 -3.85
C LYS A 112 10.56 -1.58 -4.10
N PRO A 113 11.45 -1.85 -5.06
CA PRO A 113 11.89 -0.94 -6.13
C PRO A 113 10.76 -0.72 -7.15
N VAL A 114 10.71 0.47 -7.73
CA VAL A 114 9.65 0.84 -8.68
C VAL A 114 9.88 0.34 -10.11
N GLY A 115 10.88 -0.48 -10.32
CA GLY A 115 11.21 -1.10 -11.59
C GLY A 115 12.45 -1.98 -11.47
N ASN A 116 12.72 -2.77 -12.50
CA ASN A 116 13.95 -3.59 -12.60
C ASN A 116 15.14 -2.78 -13.15
N SER A 117 14.88 -1.62 -13.74
CA SER A 117 15.87 -0.71 -14.29
C SER A 117 15.45 0.74 -14.10
N LEU A 118 16.36 1.69 -14.37
CA LEU A 118 16.04 3.13 -14.31
C LEU A 118 15.05 3.53 -15.41
N GLU A 119 15.05 2.84 -16.55
CA GLU A 119 14.10 3.09 -17.65
C GLU A 119 12.66 2.71 -17.27
N GLU A 120 12.50 1.69 -16.42
CA GLU A 120 11.18 1.29 -15.92
C GLU A 120 10.65 2.19 -14.80
N ALA A 121 11.56 2.78 -14.04
CA ALA A 121 11.23 3.63 -12.91
C ALA A 121 10.87 5.06 -13.34
#